data_a35e4edb524f7a38bd68b07e76ac00a5
#
_entry.id   a35e4edb524f7a38bd68b07e76ac00a5
#
_cell.length_a   1.000
_cell.length_b   1.000
_cell.length_c   1.000
_cell.angle_alpha   90.00
_cell.angle_beta   90.00
_cell.angle_gamma   90.00
#
_symmetry.space_group_name_H-M   'P 1'
#
loop_
_entity.id
_entity.type
_entity.pdbx_description
1 polymer ?
#
loop_
_entity_poly.entity_id
_entity_poly.type
_entity_poly.pdbx_seq_one_letter_code
_entity_poly.pdbx_strand_id
1 'polypeptide(L)'
;MNFIMPTVSNQTTLSARVCKAASESELITEQPAGTLHDNLYGTSEGYLVMFGYVFHITLDGTVERYVEGSNGEVYIQNAICTIPSGSWIKGYKAEGDTIKFDFPQKYYAQDAIDANGNPTGEKEYFYAYRAVMNQDGSSFVPDPTSQTISYVLRNDSLIRVDNHDNNVYLALCADDGGWSGYADYYQVWSKMKETTSVPPASAEVSKYQVRFINNDGQDDARIINLAIDGKDLYLGNLSESAPDNWAKGKIDGDKAVFEGKIYMGVDPVEQIHSFFAPLGSKKIWNELYGVEVDSFYFEKSISFDYDAVAKTLKSDGMFDVNKGMNSVYPTISYGAPQMEPWVEVPGSPKDPELRQFVPFDEAQGCGVLQFWFDKNSVDGNLLDAQKLYYNLYFDGDLFTAYPDEYTNISEEITDIPYYFSDNSFDFIANGNMHTLYFYMTGFTKLGIQTFYKDGDKVYKSNLVEYEIDDEGNFTPVETAIKGMTADNGNVTSVSFSDLSGRRVSNLASGVYLKTMKMADGTQKTVKVVKK
;
A
#
# COMPACT_ATOMS: atom_id res chain seq x y z
N MET A 1 4.68 10.78 8.98
CA MET A 1 5.93 11.42 8.48
C MET A 1 5.62 12.87 8.17
N ASN A 2 6.03 13.81 9.03
CA ASN A 2 5.90 15.23 8.70
C ASN A 2 6.91 15.54 7.61
N PHE A 3 6.42 15.67 6.37
CA PHE A 3 7.25 16.15 5.27
C PHE A 3 7.66 17.59 5.57
N ILE A 4 8.89 17.80 6.01
CA ILE A 4 9.50 19.13 6.00
C ILE A 4 9.75 19.44 4.52
N MET A 5 8.87 20.25 3.93
CA MET A 5 9.03 20.71 2.57
C MET A 5 10.29 21.56 2.47
N PRO A 6 11.23 21.27 1.56
CA PRO A 6 12.35 22.18 1.34
C PRO A 6 11.79 23.48 0.76
N THR A 7 11.91 24.57 1.51
CA THR A 7 11.60 25.92 1.04
C THR A 7 12.69 26.31 0.04
N VAL A 8 12.42 26.19 -1.24
CA VAL A 8 13.27 26.77 -2.28
C VAL A 8 12.95 28.26 -2.34
N SER A 9 13.67 29.06 -1.58
CA SER A 9 13.50 30.51 -1.57
C SER A 9 14.06 31.15 -2.83
N ASN A 10 13.24 31.28 -3.85
CA ASN A 10 13.46 32.27 -4.91
C ASN A 10 12.42 33.37 -4.74
N GLN A 11 12.83 34.49 -4.16
CA GLN A 11 11.99 35.68 -3.97
C GLN A 11 11.56 36.24 -5.33
N THR A 12 10.43 35.77 -5.82
CA THR A 12 9.67 36.52 -6.83
C THR A 12 8.78 37.49 -6.06
N THR A 13 8.95 38.80 -6.23
CA THR A 13 8.10 39.81 -5.62
C THR A 13 6.70 39.68 -6.19
N LEU A 14 5.79 39.02 -5.47
CA LEU A 14 4.37 39.03 -5.75
C LEU A 14 3.84 40.45 -5.62
N SER A 15 2.90 40.82 -6.48
CA SER A 15 2.22 42.11 -6.30
C SER A 15 1.46 42.06 -4.96
N ALA A 16 1.42 43.19 -4.24
CA ALA A 16 0.69 43.32 -2.99
C ALA A 16 -0.81 42.92 -3.09
N ARG A 17 -1.38 43.00 -4.28
CA ARG A 17 -2.76 42.59 -4.59
C ARG A 17 -2.92 41.07 -4.57
N VAL A 18 -1.95 40.32 -5.11
CA VAL A 18 -1.96 38.85 -5.13
C VAL A 18 -1.77 38.30 -3.71
N CYS A 19 -0.81 38.83 -2.95
CA CYS A 19 -0.61 38.45 -1.56
C CYS A 19 -1.86 38.74 -0.69
N LYS A 20 -2.52 39.86 -0.90
CA LYS A 20 -3.77 40.17 -0.19
C LYS A 20 -4.90 39.20 -0.55
N ALA A 21 -5.06 38.86 -1.82
CA ALA A 21 -6.06 37.89 -2.26
C ALA A 21 -5.80 36.49 -1.66
N ALA A 22 -4.53 36.09 -1.56
CA ALA A 22 -4.13 34.83 -0.91
C ALA A 22 -4.58 34.81 0.56
N SER A 23 -4.25 35.82 1.34
CA SER A 23 -4.57 35.89 2.78
C SER A 23 -6.06 35.92 3.08
N GLU A 24 -6.89 36.46 2.16
CA GLU A 24 -8.35 36.58 2.30
C GLU A 24 -9.11 35.33 1.84
N SER A 25 -8.47 34.37 1.15
CA SER A 25 -9.12 33.12 0.73
C SER A 25 -9.41 32.21 1.93
N GLU A 26 -10.48 31.42 1.85
CA GLU A 26 -10.86 30.42 2.84
C GLU A 26 -10.33 29.04 2.44
N LEU A 27 -9.84 28.25 3.40
CA LEU A 27 -9.54 26.84 3.18
C LEU A 27 -10.84 26.04 3.31
N ILE A 28 -11.31 25.47 2.21
CA ILE A 28 -12.57 24.70 2.16
C ILE A 28 -12.23 23.22 2.32
N THR A 29 -12.47 22.65 3.50
CA THR A 29 -12.23 21.25 3.81
C THR A 29 -13.49 20.40 3.80
N GLU A 30 -14.66 21.03 4.00
CA GLU A 30 -15.95 20.37 3.96
C GLU A 30 -16.53 20.38 2.54
N GLN A 31 -17.29 19.33 2.19
CA GLN A 31 -17.95 19.26 0.90
C GLN A 31 -18.93 20.44 0.73
N PRO A 32 -18.75 21.28 -0.30
CA PRO A 32 -19.66 22.39 -0.57
C PRO A 32 -21.09 21.90 -0.88
N ALA A 33 -22.07 22.76 -0.59
CA ALA A 33 -23.47 22.49 -0.93
C ALA A 33 -23.71 22.59 -2.44
N GLY A 34 -24.43 21.61 -3.00
CA GLY A 34 -24.74 21.59 -4.43
C GLY A 34 -24.95 20.17 -4.95
N THR A 35 -24.88 20.04 -6.27
CA THR A 35 -24.93 18.73 -6.94
C THR A 35 -23.53 18.15 -7.02
N LEU A 36 -23.31 17.05 -6.31
CA LEU A 36 -22.05 16.31 -6.35
C LEU A 36 -21.97 15.46 -7.63
N HIS A 37 -20.86 15.56 -8.32
CA HIS A 37 -20.41 14.66 -9.38
C HIS A 37 -19.21 13.90 -8.85
N ASP A 38 -19.40 12.61 -8.58
CA ASP A 38 -18.44 11.74 -7.90
C ASP A 38 -17.96 10.61 -8.80
N ASN A 39 -16.91 9.93 -8.34
CA ASN A 39 -16.32 8.77 -9.04
C ASN A 39 -15.91 9.06 -10.49
N LEU A 40 -15.43 10.28 -10.76
CA LEU A 40 -14.86 10.60 -12.06
C LEU A 40 -13.50 9.94 -12.20
N TYR A 41 -13.21 9.47 -13.40
CA TYR A 41 -11.92 8.94 -13.78
C TYR A 41 -10.96 10.09 -14.10
N GLY A 42 -9.94 10.26 -13.28
CA GLY A 42 -8.92 11.29 -13.44
C GLY A 42 -7.70 10.79 -14.22
N THR A 43 -7.23 11.64 -15.13
CA THR A 43 -5.90 11.54 -15.74
C THR A 43 -5.22 12.90 -15.59
N SER A 44 -4.03 12.89 -15.01
CA SER A 44 -3.26 14.12 -14.81
C SER A 44 -1.78 13.89 -15.02
N GLU A 45 -1.06 14.97 -15.35
CA GLU A 45 0.38 15.01 -15.44
C GLU A 45 0.90 16.23 -14.68
N GLY A 46 2.04 16.04 -14.01
CA GLY A 46 2.61 17.09 -13.20
C GLY A 46 4.04 16.80 -12.77
N TYR A 47 4.51 17.62 -11.86
CA TYR A 47 5.83 17.53 -11.27
C TYR A 47 5.73 17.47 -9.76
N LEU A 48 6.60 16.68 -9.15
CA LEU A 48 6.82 16.68 -7.70
C LEU A 48 8.31 16.65 -7.38
N VAL A 49 8.67 17.20 -6.22
CA VAL A 49 10.02 17.14 -5.68
C VAL A 49 10.11 16.02 -4.65
N MET A 50 11.04 15.09 -4.86
CA MET A 50 11.44 14.09 -3.87
C MET A 50 12.95 14.02 -3.79
N PHE A 51 13.51 13.92 -2.60
CA PHE A 51 14.97 13.81 -2.36
C PHE A 51 15.79 14.90 -3.07
N GLY A 52 15.23 16.12 -3.23
CA GLY A 52 15.87 17.24 -3.89
C GLY A 52 15.86 17.18 -5.43
N TYR A 53 15.19 16.20 -6.04
CA TYR A 53 15.04 16.08 -7.48
C TYR A 53 13.61 16.35 -7.92
N VAL A 54 13.44 16.94 -9.10
CA VAL A 54 12.14 17.16 -9.73
C VAL A 54 11.78 15.94 -10.58
N PHE A 55 10.68 15.30 -10.27
CA PHE A 55 10.15 14.15 -11.00
C PHE A 55 8.92 14.56 -11.79
N HIS A 56 8.88 14.17 -13.07
CA HIS A 56 7.66 14.18 -13.85
C HIS A 56 6.85 12.93 -13.52
N ILE A 57 5.57 13.10 -13.24
CA ILE A 57 4.66 12.00 -12.95
C ILE A 57 3.41 12.08 -13.81
N THR A 58 2.87 10.92 -14.11
CA THR A 58 1.56 10.74 -14.75
C THR A 58 0.68 9.95 -13.79
N LEU A 59 -0.48 10.47 -13.48
CA LEU A 59 -1.51 9.80 -12.70
C LEU A 59 -2.63 9.38 -13.65
N ASP A 60 -3.07 8.13 -13.53
CA ASP A 60 -4.10 7.54 -14.38
C ASP A 60 -5.05 6.71 -13.52
N GLY A 61 -6.33 7.04 -13.55
CA GLY A 61 -7.35 6.36 -12.78
C GLY A 61 -7.62 6.90 -11.38
N THR A 62 -7.16 8.10 -11.04
CA THR A 62 -7.52 8.75 -9.78
C THR A 62 -9.02 8.99 -9.68
N VAL A 63 -9.57 8.91 -8.47
CA VAL A 63 -10.99 9.20 -8.22
C VAL A 63 -11.16 10.69 -7.98
N GLU A 64 -11.84 11.32 -8.91
CA GLU A 64 -12.03 12.77 -8.89
C GLU A 64 -13.49 13.15 -8.65
N ARG A 65 -13.71 14.36 -8.14
CA ARG A 65 -15.04 14.87 -7.86
C ARG A 65 -15.15 16.38 -7.95
N TYR A 66 -16.34 16.86 -8.36
CA TYR A 66 -16.66 18.27 -8.31
C TYR A 66 -18.11 18.50 -7.85
N VAL A 67 -18.40 19.70 -7.37
CA VAL A 67 -19.74 20.12 -6.94
C VAL A 67 -20.19 21.31 -7.76
N GLU A 68 -21.42 21.26 -8.28
CA GLU A 68 -22.10 22.42 -8.87
C GLU A 68 -23.01 23.08 -7.84
N GLY A 69 -22.67 24.29 -7.42
CA GLY A 69 -23.47 25.10 -6.52
C GLY A 69 -24.70 25.72 -7.21
N SER A 70 -25.65 26.25 -6.42
CA SER A 70 -26.94 26.74 -6.91
C SER A 70 -26.86 28.07 -7.68
N ASN A 71 -25.80 28.85 -7.47
CA ASN A 71 -25.64 30.19 -8.06
C ASN A 71 -24.54 30.22 -9.14
N GLY A 72 -24.21 29.09 -9.72
CA GLY A 72 -23.16 28.97 -10.74
C GLY A 72 -21.75 28.79 -10.17
N GLU A 73 -21.60 28.65 -8.87
CA GLU A 73 -20.33 28.21 -8.29
C GLU A 73 -20.02 26.77 -8.73
N VAL A 74 -18.74 26.50 -8.89
CA VAL A 74 -18.23 25.13 -9.12
C VAL A 74 -17.05 24.91 -8.21
N TYR A 75 -17.04 23.78 -7.54
CA TYR A 75 -15.96 23.42 -6.62
C TYR A 75 -15.31 22.13 -7.12
N ILE A 76 -13.99 22.09 -7.18
CA ILE A 76 -13.24 20.86 -7.47
C ILE A 76 -12.40 20.48 -6.25
N GLN A 77 -12.42 19.18 -5.91
CA GLN A 77 -11.61 18.63 -4.83
C GLN A 77 -10.25 18.19 -5.40
N ASN A 78 -9.21 18.22 -4.59
CA ASN A 78 -7.87 17.77 -4.97
C ASN A 78 -7.38 18.35 -6.31
N ALA A 79 -7.56 19.66 -6.49
CA ALA A 79 -7.26 20.35 -7.75
C ALA A 79 -5.79 20.23 -8.19
N ILE A 80 -4.86 20.00 -7.26
CA ILE A 80 -3.48 19.63 -7.54
C ILE A 80 -3.36 18.11 -7.29
N CYS A 81 -3.49 17.33 -8.34
CA CYS A 81 -3.56 15.86 -8.26
C CYS A 81 -2.29 15.22 -7.71
N THR A 82 -1.14 15.88 -7.90
CA THR A 82 0.15 15.44 -7.35
C THR A 82 0.23 15.56 -5.82
N ILE A 83 -0.69 16.31 -5.18
CA ILE A 83 -0.85 16.37 -3.72
C ILE A 83 -2.33 16.43 -3.35
N PRO A 84 -3.04 15.31 -3.22
CA PRO A 84 -4.44 15.29 -2.78
C PRO A 84 -4.53 15.74 -1.32
N SER A 85 -5.05 16.96 -1.09
CA SER A 85 -5.16 17.57 0.24
C SER A 85 -6.52 17.34 0.91
N GLY A 86 -7.49 16.79 0.18
CA GLY A 86 -8.89 16.70 0.61
C GLY A 86 -9.66 18.02 0.50
N SER A 87 -8.99 19.13 0.20
CA SER A 87 -9.62 20.46 0.12
C SER A 87 -10.27 20.73 -1.24
N TRP A 88 -11.11 21.76 -1.25
CA TRP A 88 -11.84 22.22 -2.42
C TRP A 88 -11.36 23.61 -2.82
N ILE A 89 -11.22 23.83 -4.13
CA ILE A 89 -11.08 25.17 -4.68
C ILE A 89 -12.40 25.62 -5.32
N LYS A 90 -12.66 26.92 -5.26
CA LYS A 90 -13.90 27.53 -5.74
C LYS A 90 -13.68 28.22 -7.08
N GLY A 91 -14.54 27.90 -8.03
CA GLY A 91 -14.65 28.54 -9.33
C GLY A 91 -16.10 28.96 -9.64
N TYR A 92 -16.34 29.35 -10.85
CA TYR A 92 -17.65 29.79 -11.33
C TYR A 92 -17.85 29.46 -12.80
N LYS A 93 -19.12 29.23 -13.18
CA LYS A 93 -19.52 29.07 -14.57
C LYS A 93 -19.37 30.42 -15.29
N ALA A 94 -18.66 30.42 -16.40
CA ALA A 94 -18.49 31.56 -17.29
C ALA A 94 -19.33 31.38 -18.56
N GLU A 95 -18.99 32.04 -19.65
CA GLU A 95 -19.72 31.94 -20.90
C GLU A 95 -19.57 30.54 -21.52
N GLY A 96 -20.68 29.97 -22.00
CA GLY A 96 -20.76 28.65 -22.59
C GLY A 96 -20.52 27.53 -21.56
N ASP A 97 -19.71 26.53 -21.93
CA ASP A 97 -19.37 25.39 -21.08
C ASP A 97 -18.11 25.64 -20.24
N THR A 98 -17.66 26.90 -20.15
CA THR A 98 -16.41 27.25 -19.47
C THR A 98 -16.64 27.44 -17.97
N ILE A 99 -15.74 26.90 -17.18
CA ILE A 99 -15.63 27.08 -15.73
C ILE A 99 -14.28 27.75 -15.44
N LYS A 100 -14.28 28.81 -14.63
CA LYS A 100 -13.08 29.57 -14.28
C LYS A 100 -12.80 29.49 -12.79
N PHE A 101 -11.52 29.31 -12.46
CA PHE A 101 -10.99 29.35 -11.11
C PHE A 101 -9.96 30.46 -11.03
N ASP A 102 -10.22 31.42 -10.12
CA ASP A 102 -9.29 32.53 -9.87
C ASP A 102 -8.41 32.18 -8.66
N PHE A 103 -7.14 32.43 -8.78
CA PHE A 103 -6.11 32.12 -7.80
C PHE A 103 -5.46 33.41 -7.28
N PRO A 104 -4.75 33.38 -6.13
CA PRO A 104 -4.48 32.22 -5.28
C PRO A 104 -5.66 31.82 -4.40
N GLN A 105 -5.75 30.51 -4.06
CA GLN A 105 -6.69 29.99 -3.09
C GLN A 105 -5.97 29.11 -2.07
N LYS A 106 -6.36 29.19 -0.78
CA LYS A 106 -5.85 28.25 0.23
C LYS A 106 -6.20 26.83 -0.18
N TYR A 107 -5.20 25.96 -0.12
CA TYR A 107 -5.33 24.59 -0.60
C TYR A 107 -4.94 23.55 0.44
N TYR A 108 -3.92 23.82 1.23
CA TYR A 108 -3.39 22.90 2.23
C TYR A 108 -2.98 23.67 3.50
N ALA A 109 -3.07 23.02 4.65
CA ALA A 109 -2.57 23.54 5.91
C ALA A 109 -1.90 22.42 6.71
N GLN A 110 -0.77 22.75 7.33
CA GLN A 110 -0.07 21.88 8.27
C GLN A 110 0.18 22.62 9.58
N ASP A 111 0.55 21.89 10.63
CA ASP A 111 1.00 22.50 11.86
C ASP A 111 2.36 23.17 11.64
N ALA A 112 2.43 24.47 12.01
CA ALA A 112 3.69 25.19 11.93
C ALA A 112 4.66 24.69 13.00
N ILE A 113 5.93 24.50 12.61
CA ILE A 113 7.00 24.05 13.51
C ILE A 113 8.02 25.18 13.73
N ASP A 114 8.59 25.25 14.91
CA ASP A 114 9.70 26.16 15.22
C ASP A 114 11.05 25.65 14.63
N ALA A 115 12.10 26.42 14.81
CA ALA A 115 13.44 26.07 14.34
C ALA A 115 14.03 24.79 14.98
N ASN A 116 13.42 24.28 16.03
CA ASN A 116 13.81 23.06 16.74
C ASN A 116 12.90 21.87 16.36
N GLY A 117 11.94 22.06 15.42
CA GLY A 117 11.01 21.02 15.01
C GLY A 117 9.76 20.86 15.90
N ASN A 118 9.55 21.74 16.89
CA ASN A 118 8.40 21.63 17.78
C ASN A 118 7.17 22.34 17.19
N PRO A 119 5.93 21.77 17.33
CA PRO A 119 4.71 22.44 16.94
C PRO A 119 4.55 23.79 17.66
N THR A 120 4.29 24.87 16.91
CA THR A 120 4.07 26.21 17.47
C THR A 120 2.63 26.43 17.95
N GLY A 121 1.71 25.54 17.58
CA GLY A 121 0.27 25.71 17.79
C GLY A 121 -0.42 26.60 16.75
N GLU A 122 0.32 27.08 15.76
CA GLU A 122 -0.19 27.84 14.62
C GLU A 122 -0.29 26.93 13.39
N LYS A 123 -1.05 27.38 12.36
CA LYS A 123 -1.12 26.69 11.07
C LYS A 123 -0.30 27.45 10.03
N GLU A 124 0.47 26.70 9.27
CA GLU A 124 1.09 27.16 8.04
C GLU A 124 0.19 26.79 6.87
N TYR A 125 -0.09 27.77 6.01
CA TYR A 125 -0.99 27.60 4.86
C TYR A 125 -0.22 27.59 3.55
N PHE A 126 -0.65 26.68 2.67
CA PHE A 126 -0.18 26.61 1.29
C PHE A 126 -1.34 26.90 0.34
N TYR A 127 -1.02 27.50 -0.77
CA TYR A 127 -1.99 28.04 -1.71
C TYR A 127 -1.80 27.41 -3.09
N ALA A 128 -2.92 27.16 -3.77
CA ALA A 128 -2.89 26.89 -5.19
C ALA A 128 -2.71 28.21 -5.96
N TYR A 129 -1.77 28.21 -6.91
CA TYR A 129 -1.49 29.33 -7.80
C TYR A 129 -1.52 28.86 -9.26
N ARG A 130 -2.01 29.71 -10.17
CA ARG A 130 -1.58 29.60 -11.55
C ARG A 130 -0.11 30.01 -11.62
N ALA A 131 0.73 29.14 -12.15
CA ALA A 131 2.18 29.31 -12.14
C ALA A 131 2.78 29.10 -13.53
N VAL A 132 3.99 29.58 -13.71
CA VAL A 132 4.84 29.33 -14.86
C VAL A 132 6.19 28.78 -14.40
N MET A 133 6.83 27.98 -15.24
CA MET A 133 8.19 27.54 -14.97
C MET A 133 9.15 28.72 -15.08
N ASN A 134 10.07 28.86 -14.15
CA ASN A 134 11.08 29.90 -14.20
C ASN A 134 12.06 29.69 -15.39
N GLN A 135 12.92 30.68 -15.66
CA GLN A 135 13.77 30.67 -16.87
C GLN A 135 14.81 29.57 -16.88
N ASP A 136 15.26 29.10 -15.73
CA ASP A 136 16.27 28.04 -15.61
C ASP A 136 15.65 26.63 -15.52
N GLY A 137 14.31 26.54 -15.47
CA GLY A 137 13.60 25.27 -15.43
C GLY A 137 13.67 24.53 -14.07
N SER A 138 14.15 25.19 -13.03
CA SER A 138 14.39 24.56 -11.71
C SER A 138 13.20 24.70 -10.74
N SER A 139 12.24 25.60 -11.02
CA SER A 139 11.17 25.94 -10.10
C SER A 139 9.96 26.51 -10.83
N PHE A 140 8.86 26.60 -10.13
CA PHE A 140 7.64 27.27 -10.60
C PHE A 140 7.41 28.57 -9.80
N VAL A 141 6.92 29.59 -10.49
CA VAL A 141 6.61 30.88 -9.88
C VAL A 141 5.21 31.31 -10.27
N PRO A 142 4.47 32.06 -9.41
CA PRO A 142 3.16 32.58 -9.78
C PRO A 142 3.19 33.33 -11.11
N ASP A 143 2.23 33.05 -11.99
CA ASP A 143 2.14 33.71 -13.30
C ASP A 143 1.86 35.20 -13.13
N PRO A 144 2.76 36.11 -13.53
CA PRO A 144 2.56 37.54 -13.37
C PRO A 144 1.50 38.14 -14.33
N THR A 145 1.10 37.37 -15.34
CA THR A 145 0.20 37.85 -16.41
C THR A 145 -1.26 37.47 -16.17
N SER A 146 -1.51 36.34 -15.52
CA SER A 146 -2.85 35.85 -15.23
C SER A 146 -2.85 34.97 -13.99
N GLN A 147 -3.93 35.03 -13.21
CA GLN A 147 -4.17 34.13 -12.09
C GLN A 147 -5.49 33.35 -12.27
N THR A 148 -5.90 33.07 -13.51
CA THR A 148 -7.11 32.33 -13.81
C THR A 148 -6.75 31.05 -14.58
N ILE A 149 -7.27 29.90 -14.15
CA ILE A 149 -7.25 28.63 -14.91
C ILE A 149 -8.69 28.32 -15.32
N SER A 150 -8.85 27.86 -16.56
CA SER A 150 -10.16 27.53 -17.11
C SER A 150 -10.28 26.04 -17.40
N TYR A 151 -11.48 25.53 -17.16
CA TYR A 151 -11.90 24.18 -17.55
C TYR A 151 -13.12 24.27 -18.46
N VAL A 152 -13.36 23.26 -19.25
CA VAL A 152 -14.59 23.09 -20.03
C VAL A 152 -15.26 21.77 -19.65
N LEU A 153 -16.58 21.81 -19.51
CA LEU A 153 -17.40 20.62 -19.31
C LEU A 153 -17.93 20.14 -20.66
N ARG A 154 -17.39 19.04 -21.19
CA ARG A 154 -17.80 18.46 -22.48
C ARG A 154 -17.91 16.94 -22.39
N ASN A 155 -19.02 16.38 -22.89
CA ASN A 155 -19.22 14.93 -22.96
C ASN A 155 -19.00 14.23 -21.62
N ASP A 156 -19.56 14.75 -20.55
CA ASP A 156 -19.39 14.28 -19.17
C ASP A 156 -17.92 14.28 -18.68
N SER A 157 -17.08 15.14 -19.26
CA SER A 157 -15.69 15.32 -18.88
C SER A 157 -15.39 16.76 -18.52
N LEU A 158 -14.69 16.96 -17.40
CA LEU A 158 -14.10 18.22 -17.01
C LEU A 158 -12.65 18.28 -17.51
N ILE A 159 -12.37 19.15 -18.46
CA ILE A 159 -11.10 19.23 -19.18
C ILE A 159 -10.47 20.58 -18.93
N ARG A 160 -9.24 20.61 -18.44
CA ARG A 160 -8.46 21.84 -18.33
C ARG A 160 -8.17 22.40 -19.72
N VAL A 161 -8.42 23.69 -19.94
CA VAL A 161 -8.35 24.31 -21.28
C VAL A 161 -6.90 24.40 -21.78
N ASP A 162 -5.97 24.70 -20.89
CA ASP A 162 -4.54 24.88 -21.16
C ASP A 162 -3.69 23.61 -20.97
N ASN A 163 -4.35 22.43 -21.06
CA ASN A 163 -3.65 21.15 -21.11
C ASN A 163 -2.58 21.14 -22.21
N HIS A 164 -1.36 20.75 -21.83
CA HIS A 164 -0.17 20.75 -22.71
C HIS A 164 0.20 22.12 -23.26
N ASP A 165 -0.41 23.21 -22.78
CA ASP A 165 0.05 24.54 -23.12
C ASP A 165 1.39 24.79 -22.41
N ASN A 166 2.36 25.13 -23.19
CA ASN A 166 3.71 25.32 -22.72
C ASN A 166 3.72 26.41 -21.65
N ASN A 167 4.08 26.02 -20.42
CA ASN A 167 4.35 26.93 -19.33
C ASN A 167 3.13 27.46 -18.55
N VAL A 168 2.04 26.68 -18.45
CA VAL A 168 0.93 26.98 -17.54
C VAL A 168 0.73 25.81 -16.57
N TYR A 169 0.85 26.11 -15.27
CA TYR A 169 0.79 25.12 -14.20
C TYR A 169 -0.18 25.55 -13.10
N LEU A 170 -0.75 24.57 -12.42
CA LEU A 170 -1.41 24.76 -11.12
C LEU A 170 -0.44 24.26 -10.06
N ALA A 171 0.19 25.17 -9.33
CA ALA A 171 1.27 24.86 -8.41
C ALA A 171 0.87 25.11 -6.96
N LEU A 172 1.40 24.31 -6.04
CA LEU A 172 1.34 24.57 -4.61
C LEU A 172 2.48 25.50 -4.22
N CYS A 173 2.14 26.61 -3.58
CA CYS A 173 3.12 27.60 -3.14
C CYS A 173 2.82 28.05 -1.69
N ALA A 174 3.86 28.51 -0.99
CA ALA A 174 3.72 29.24 0.26
C ALA A 174 3.04 30.59 0.04
N ASP A 175 2.76 31.32 1.10
CA ASP A 175 2.06 32.62 1.05
C ASP A 175 2.86 33.71 0.31
N ASP A 176 4.18 33.63 0.31
CA ASP A 176 5.10 34.49 -0.44
C ASP A 176 5.23 34.12 -1.93
N GLY A 177 4.54 33.02 -2.36
CA GLY A 177 4.61 32.48 -3.71
C GLY A 177 5.77 31.54 -3.98
N GLY A 178 6.56 31.19 -2.96
CA GLY A 178 7.60 30.18 -3.05
C GLY A 178 7.01 28.80 -3.38
N TRP A 179 7.52 28.13 -4.39
CA TRP A 179 7.04 26.80 -4.81
C TRP A 179 7.32 25.74 -3.76
N SER A 180 6.31 24.94 -3.43
CA SER A 180 6.36 23.89 -2.40
C SER A 180 6.51 22.49 -2.96
N GLY A 181 7.01 22.34 -4.19
CA GLY A 181 7.41 21.05 -4.75
C GLY A 181 6.34 20.31 -5.55
N TYR A 182 5.14 20.88 -5.78
CA TYR A 182 4.06 20.24 -6.53
C TYR A 182 3.50 21.18 -7.60
N ALA A 183 3.28 20.68 -8.82
CA ALA A 183 2.70 21.44 -9.92
C ALA A 183 2.10 20.54 -10.98
N ASP A 184 0.84 20.79 -11.35
CA ASP A 184 0.13 20.04 -12.40
C ASP A 184 -0.04 20.89 -13.65
N TYR A 185 0.09 20.28 -14.83
CA TYR A 185 -0.11 20.99 -16.11
C TYR A 185 -1.13 20.33 -17.04
N TYR A 186 -1.54 19.08 -16.74
CA TYR A 186 -2.53 18.37 -17.52
C TYR A 186 -3.57 17.74 -16.59
N GLN A 187 -4.86 17.92 -16.89
CA GLN A 187 -5.96 17.35 -16.11
C GLN A 187 -7.18 17.10 -17.00
N VAL A 188 -7.67 15.88 -16.98
CA VAL A 188 -8.91 15.44 -17.60
C VAL A 188 -9.65 14.54 -16.63
N TRP A 189 -10.85 14.91 -16.24
CA TRP A 189 -11.72 14.12 -15.39
C TRP A 189 -12.96 13.70 -16.17
N SER A 190 -13.17 12.42 -16.33
CA SER A 190 -14.23 11.85 -17.18
C SER A 190 -15.15 10.97 -16.36
N LYS A 191 -16.42 10.94 -16.73
CA LYS A 191 -17.32 9.93 -16.18
C LYS A 191 -16.87 8.55 -16.63
N MET A 192 -16.74 7.62 -15.66
CA MET A 192 -16.46 6.22 -15.96
C MET A 192 -17.62 5.65 -16.80
N LYS A 193 -17.29 5.04 -17.93
CA LYS A 193 -18.27 4.45 -18.87
C LYS A 193 -18.44 2.96 -18.64
N GLU A 194 -17.37 2.32 -18.18
CA GLU A 194 -17.36 0.92 -17.84
C GLU A 194 -18.16 0.70 -16.55
N THR A 195 -18.89 -0.42 -16.51
CA THR A 195 -19.67 -0.81 -15.34
C THR A 195 -19.01 -1.99 -14.64
N THR A 196 -19.07 -2.00 -13.33
CA THR A 196 -18.63 -3.14 -12.53
C THR A 196 -19.56 -4.33 -12.73
N SER A 197 -19.00 -5.53 -12.60
CA SER A 197 -19.76 -6.77 -12.60
C SER A 197 -19.60 -7.44 -11.24
N VAL A 198 -20.70 -7.85 -10.64
CA VAL A 198 -20.70 -8.66 -9.42
C VAL A 198 -21.43 -9.97 -9.69
N PRO A 199 -21.08 -11.06 -8.99
CA PRO A 199 -21.83 -12.31 -9.13
C PRO A 199 -23.28 -12.09 -8.69
N PRO A 200 -24.26 -12.72 -9.37
CA PRO A 200 -25.66 -12.63 -8.94
C PRO A 200 -25.82 -13.27 -7.55
N ALA A 201 -26.82 -12.80 -6.80
CA ALA A 201 -27.06 -13.28 -5.43
C ALA A 201 -27.36 -14.79 -5.33
N SER A 202 -27.73 -15.42 -6.45
CA SER A 202 -27.94 -16.86 -6.57
C SER A 202 -26.66 -17.68 -6.78
N ALA A 203 -25.56 -17.04 -7.17
CA ALA A 203 -24.29 -17.71 -7.38
C ALA A 203 -23.61 -18.03 -6.03
N GLU A 204 -23.14 -19.27 -5.90
CA GLU A 204 -22.35 -19.67 -4.74
C GLU A 204 -20.94 -19.08 -4.84
N VAL A 205 -20.56 -18.27 -3.86
CA VAL A 205 -19.20 -17.76 -3.73
C VAL A 205 -18.40 -18.77 -2.92
N SER A 206 -17.32 -19.26 -3.49
CA SER A 206 -16.39 -20.21 -2.85
C SER A 206 -15.01 -19.56 -2.67
N LYS A 207 -14.32 -19.91 -1.59
CA LYS A 207 -12.93 -19.51 -1.38
C LYS A 207 -11.99 -20.41 -2.17
N TYR A 208 -11.02 -19.79 -2.83
CA TYR A 208 -9.96 -20.45 -3.58
C TYR A 208 -8.60 -19.95 -3.11
N GLN A 209 -7.60 -20.80 -3.12
CA GLN A 209 -6.22 -20.33 -3.09
C GLN A 209 -5.72 -20.12 -4.50
N VAL A 210 -5.05 -19.01 -4.74
CA VAL A 210 -4.26 -18.77 -5.94
C VAL A 210 -2.78 -18.76 -5.57
N ARG A 211 -1.97 -19.55 -6.26
CA ARG A 211 -0.51 -19.53 -6.21
C ARG A 211 -0.01 -18.88 -7.49
N PHE A 212 0.95 -17.96 -7.37
CA PHE A 212 1.39 -17.14 -8.50
C PHE A 212 2.81 -16.61 -8.27
N ILE A 213 3.38 -16.03 -9.32
CA ILE A 213 4.62 -15.26 -9.25
C ILE A 213 4.23 -13.79 -9.15
N ASN A 214 4.71 -13.11 -8.11
CA ASN A 214 4.40 -11.69 -7.84
C ASN A 214 5.28 -10.74 -8.66
N ASN A 215 5.11 -9.42 -8.45
CA ASN A 215 5.85 -8.35 -9.14
C ASN A 215 7.37 -8.46 -8.99
N ASP A 216 7.84 -9.03 -7.87
CA ASP A 216 9.27 -9.20 -7.58
C ASP A 216 9.85 -10.52 -8.14
N GLY A 217 9.03 -11.28 -8.88
CA GLY A 217 9.40 -12.58 -9.42
C GLY A 217 9.47 -13.71 -8.37
N GLN A 218 8.80 -13.54 -7.23
CA GLN A 218 8.79 -14.49 -6.14
C GLN A 218 7.48 -15.27 -6.12
N ASP A 219 7.55 -16.53 -5.64
CA ASP A 219 6.36 -17.32 -5.36
C ASP A 219 5.54 -16.68 -4.24
N ASP A 220 4.27 -16.46 -4.49
CA ASP A 220 3.30 -15.96 -3.52
C ASP A 220 1.98 -16.73 -3.60
N ALA A 221 1.13 -16.56 -2.59
CA ALA A 221 -0.19 -17.18 -2.55
C ALA A 221 -1.20 -16.27 -1.85
N ARG A 222 -2.47 -16.40 -2.26
CA ARG A 222 -3.56 -15.59 -1.73
C ARG A 222 -4.86 -16.37 -1.71
N ILE A 223 -5.74 -16.05 -0.77
CA ILE A 223 -7.12 -16.52 -0.76
C ILE A 223 -7.97 -15.51 -1.53
N ILE A 224 -8.62 -15.98 -2.58
CA ILE A 224 -9.53 -15.21 -3.42
C ILE A 224 -10.95 -15.77 -3.34
N ASN A 225 -11.90 -15.02 -3.85
CA ASN A 225 -13.28 -15.46 -4.02
C ASN A 225 -13.52 -15.85 -5.49
N LEU A 226 -14.20 -16.95 -5.71
CA LEU A 226 -14.62 -17.40 -7.05
C LEU A 226 -16.10 -17.74 -7.04
N ALA A 227 -16.83 -17.28 -8.04
CA ALA A 227 -18.21 -17.65 -8.26
C ALA A 227 -18.45 -18.03 -9.73
N ILE A 228 -19.36 -18.98 -9.95
CA ILE A 228 -19.76 -19.42 -11.30
C ILE A 228 -21.28 -19.33 -11.39
N ASP A 229 -21.76 -18.68 -12.46
CA ASP A 229 -23.17 -18.64 -12.84
C ASP A 229 -23.33 -19.02 -14.32
N GLY A 230 -23.71 -20.26 -14.56
CA GLY A 230 -23.77 -20.81 -15.90
C GLY A 230 -22.40 -20.83 -16.58
N LYS A 231 -22.20 -19.94 -17.55
CA LYS A 231 -20.91 -19.74 -18.24
C LYS A 231 -20.13 -18.54 -17.74
N ASP A 232 -20.70 -17.74 -16.86
CA ASP A 232 -20.03 -16.58 -16.29
C ASP A 232 -19.19 -17.01 -15.10
N LEU A 233 -17.93 -16.57 -15.07
CA LEU A 233 -16.97 -16.79 -14.00
C LEU A 233 -16.60 -15.44 -13.41
N TYR A 234 -16.55 -15.37 -12.08
CA TYR A 234 -16.21 -14.16 -11.34
C TYR A 234 -15.03 -14.43 -10.40
N LEU A 235 -14.01 -13.58 -10.44
CA LEU A 235 -12.90 -13.56 -9.50
C LEU A 235 -13.00 -12.29 -8.64
N GLY A 236 -13.00 -12.44 -7.33
CA GLY A 236 -13.06 -11.35 -6.37
C GLY A 236 -12.00 -11.49 -5.29
N ASN A 237 -11.87 -10.48 -4.45
CA ASN A 237 -10.82 -10.41 -3.43
C ASN A 237 -9.40 -10.52 -4.02
N LEU A 238 -9.20 -9.91 -5.20
CA LEU A 238 -7.90 -9.86 -5.87
C LEU A 238 -6.97 -8.76 -5.30
N SER A 239 -7.50 -7.84 -4.48
CA SER A 239 -6.78 -6.81 -3.73
C SER A 239 -7.29 -6.75 -2.29
N GLU A 240 -6.38 -6.56 -1.31
CA GLU A 240 -6.75 -6.41 0.10
C GLU A 240 -7.51 -5.12 0.35
N SER A 241 -7.12 -4.04 -0.33
CA SER A 241 -7.73 -2.72 -0.23
C SER A 241 -9.11 -2.65 -0.89
N ALA A 242 -9.44 -3.60 -1.80
CA ALA A 242 -10.69 -3.65 -2.53
C ALA A 242 -11.26 -5.09 -2.62
N PRO A 243 -11.56 -5.75 -1.49
CA PRO A 243 -11.96 -7.17 -1.47
C PRO A 243 -13.31 -7.43 -2.15
N ASP A 244 -14.16 -6.42 -2.26
CA ASP A 244 -15.50 -6.52 -2.88
C ASP A 244 -15.49 -6.23 -4.39
N ASN A 245 -14.33 -5.94 -4.97
CA ASN A 245 -14.18 -5.72 -6.39
C ASN A 245 -14.05 -7.06 -7.13
N TRP A 246 -14.76 -7.18 -8.29
CA TRP A 246 -14.86 -8.41 -9.05
C TRP A 246 -14.45 -8.23 -10.51
N ALA A 247 -13.77 -9.23 -11.06
CA ALA A 247 -13.54 -9.38 -12.49
C ALA A 247 -14.44 -10.47 -13.06
N LYS A 248 -15.08 -10.21 -14.20
CA LYS A 248 -15.97 -11.15 -14.87
C LYS A 248 -15.32 -11.73 -16.12
N GLY A 249 -15.17 -13.04 -16.16
CA GLY A 249 -14.77 -13.84 -17.32
C GLY A 249 -15.87 -14.78 -17.79
N LYS A 250 -15.53 -15.63 -18.76
CA LYS A 250 -16.44 -16.64 -19.31
C LYS A 250 -15.79 -18.00 -19.39
N ILE A 251 -16.59 -19.04 -19.15
CA ILE A 251 -16.22 -20.45 -19.35
C ILE A 251 -16.70 -20.88 -20.75
N ASP A 252 -15.76 -21.40 -21.55
CA ASP A 252 -16.04 -22.00 -22.86
C ASP A 252 -15.33 -23.35 -22.97
N GLY A 253 -16.07 -24.42 -22.72
CA GLY A 253 -15.55 -25.77 -22.67
C GLY A 253 -14.60 -25.96 -21.48
N ASP A 254 -13.37 -26.31 -21.78
CA ASP A 254 -12.27 -26.51 -20.84
C ASP A 254 -11.40 -25.26 -20.61
N LYS A 255 -11.89 -24.09 -21.02
CA LYS A 255 -11.22 -22.81 -20.85
C LYS A 255 -12.07 -21.82 -20.07
N ALA A 256 -11.41 -21.01 -19.26
CA ALA A 256 -11.99 -19.79 -18.71
C ALA A 256 -11.20 -18.59 -19.25
N VAL A 257 -11.90 -17.62 -19.83
CA VAL A 257 -11.29 -16.51 -20.56
C VAL A 257 -11.74 -15.17 -19.97
N PHE A 258 -10.77 -14.29 -19.73
CA PHE A 258 -10.99 -12.89 -19.38
C PHE A 258 -10.48 -12.02 -20.52
N GLU A 259 -11.38 -11.24 -21.12
CA GLU A 259 -11.08 -10.45 -22.31
C GLU A 259 -10.90 -8.97 -21.97
N GLY A 260 -9.78 -8.41 -22.41
CA GLY A 260 -9.46 -6.99 -22.25
C GLY A 260 -9.24 -6.57 -20.80
N LYS A 261 -9.28 -5.27 -20.61
CA LYS A 261 -9.27 -4.65 -19.28
C LYS A 261 -10.71 -4.63 -18.75
N ILE A 262 -10.91 -5.20 -17.58
CA ILE A 262 -12.22 -5.33 -16.95
C ILE A 262 -12.27 -4.39 -15.77
N TYR A 263 -13.15 -3.40 -15.80
CA TYR A 263 -13.34 -2.48 -14.70
C TYR A 263 -13.91 -3.22 -13.49
N MET A 264 -13.16 -3.17 -12.39
CA MET A 264 -13.51 -3.85 -11.14
C MET A 264 -14.21 -2.94 -10.14
N GLY A 265 -14.00 -1.63 -10.25
CA GLY A 265 -14.52 -0.63 -9.32
C GLY A 265 -13.43 0.30 -8.80
N VAL A 266 -13.79 1.11 -7.83
CA VAL A 266 -12.86 1.95 -7.09
C VAL A 266 -12.21 1.14 -5.98
N ASP A 267 -10.92 1.32 -5.79
CA ASP A 267 -10.23 0.94 -4.56
C ASP A 267 -10.52 2.02 -3.51
N PRO A 268 -11.25 1.68 -2.43
CA PRO A 268 -11.69 2.68 -1.45
C PRO A 268 -10.56 3.22 -0.58
N VAL A 269 -9.46 2.49 -0.46
CA VAL A 269 -8.29 2.90 0.34
C VAL A 269 -7.42 3.84 -0.48
N GLU A 270 -7.05 3.42 -1.68
CA GLU A 270 -6.16 4.20 -2.53
C GLU A 270 -6.88 5.30 -3.33
N GLN A 271 -8.21 5.33 -3.33
CA GLN A 271 -9.03 6.28 -4.10
C GLN A 271 -8.65 6.26 -5.59
N ILE A 272 -8.57 5.06 -6.17
CA ILE A 272 -8.18 4.84 -7.57
C ILE A 272 -9.11 3.84 -8.24
N HIS A 273 -9.34 4.00 -9.54
CA HIS A 273 -10.08 3.05 -10.36
C HIS A 273 -9.20 1.84 -10.70
N SER A 274 -9.67 0.65 -10.37
CA SER A 274 -8.96 -0.62 -10.53
C SER A 274 -9.50 -1.45 -11.68
N PHE A 275 -8.60 -2.13 -12.38
CA PHE A 275 -8.90 -2.97 -13.54
C PHE A 275 -8.21 -4.33 -13.41
N PHE A 276 -8.94 -5.40 -13.64
CA PHE A 276 -8.32 -6.66 -14.02
C PHE A 276 -7.74 -6.51 -15.42
N ALA A 277 -6.45 -6.64 -15.57
CA ALA A 277 -5.76 -6.41 -16.83
C ALA A 277 -4.87 -7.61 -17.19
N PRO A 278 -5.16 -8.35 -18.28
CA PRO A 278 -4.20 -9.29 -18.85
C PRO A 278 -2.93 -8.57 -19.27
N LEU A 279 -1.77 -9.08 -18.87
CA LEU A 279 -0.47 -8.51 -19.15
C LEU A 279 0.45 -9.48 -19.88
N GLY A 280 1.29 -8.91 -20.74
CA GLY A 280 2.48 -9.52 -21.26
C GLY A 280 3.72 -8.77 -20.80
N SER A 281 4.88 -9.41 -20.81
CA SER A 281 6.16 -8.77 -20.54
C SER A 281 7.14 -9.00 -21.67
N LYS A 282 8.09 -8.06 -21.81
CA LYS A 282 9.24 -8.17 -22.71
C LYS A 282 10.47 -7.58 -22.03
N LYS A 283 11.62 -8.15 -22.28
CA LYS A 283 12.88 -7.56 -21.83
C LYS A 283 13.22 -6.33 -22.68
N ILE A 284 13.54 -5.23 -22.02
CA ILE A 284 14.09 -4.02 -22.63
C ILE A 284 15.39 -3.62 -21.92
N TRP A 285 16.32 -3.06 -22.68
CA TRP A 285 17.53 -2.52 -22.09
C TRP A 285 17.24 -1.20 -21.40
N ASN A 286 17.58 -1.09 -20.13
CA ASN A 286 17.51 0.16 -19.38
C ASN A 286 18.87 0.84 -19.42
N GLU A 287 18.99 1.93 -20.17
CA GLU A 287 20.25 2.66 -20.34
C GLU A 287 20.75 3.31 -19.05
N LEU A 288 19.84 3.69 -18.14
CA LEU A 288 20.19 4.34 -16.87
C LEU A 288 20.92 3.39 -15.93
N TYR A 289 20.48 2.14 -15.87
CA TYR A 289 21.04 1.13 -14.98
C TYR A 289 21.98 0.15 -15.67
N GLY A 290 22.02 0.17 -17.00
CA GLY A 290 22.85 -0.74 -17.79
C GLY A 290 22.48 -2.21 -17.67
N VAL A 291 21.18 -2.51 -17.47
CA VAL A 291 20.65 -3.87 -17.29
C VAL A 291 19.38 -4.07 -18.11
N GLU A 292 19.05 -5.32 -18.42
CA GLU A 292 17.73 -5.66 -18.96
C GLU A 292 16.69 -5.66 -17.84
N VAL A 293 15.56 -4.98 -18.07
CA VAL A 293 14.40 -4.94 -17.18
C VAL A 293 13.16 -5.43 -17.91
N ASP A 294 12.18 -5.92 -17.16
CA ASP A 294 10.87 -6.25 -17.71
C ASP A 294 10.07 -4.97 -17.99
N SER A 295 9.52 -4.91 -19.19
CA SER A 295 8.55 -3.89 -19.62
C SER A 295 7.23 -4.59 -19.88
N PHE A 296 6.18 -4.16 -19.16
CA PHE A 296 4.86 -4.75 -19.25
C PHE A 296 3.99 -4.03 -20.28
N TYR A 297 3.04 -4.76 -20.87
CA TYR A 297 2.06 -4.22 -21.79
C TYR A 297 0.73 -4.97 -21.66
N PHE A 298 -0.39 -4.33 -22.03
CA PHE A 298 -1.70 -4.96 -21.99
C PHE A 298 -1.83 -6.02 -23.10
N GLU A 299 -2.24 -7.21 -22.68
CA GLU A 299 -2.69 -8.26 -23.59
C GLU A 299 -4.18 -8.15 -23.87
N LYS A 300 -4.64 -8.80 -24.94
CA LYS A 300 -6.06 -8.79 -25.31
C LYS A 300 -6.92 -9.66 -24.40
N SER A 301 -6.35 -10.71 -23.86
CA SER A 301 -7.04 -11.66 -22.99
C SER A 301 -6.05 -12.52 -22.23
N ILE A 302 -6.52 -13.12 -21.14
CA ILE A 302 -5.86 -14.25 -20.49
C ILE A 302 -6.82 -15.45 -20.50
N SER A 303 -6.27 -16.63 -20.77
CA SER A 303 -6.99 -17.89 -20.76
C SER A 303 -6.45 -18.82 -19.70
N PHE A 304 -7.34 -19.46 -18.97
CA PHE A 304 -7.04 -20.49 -17.99
C PHE A 304 -7.53 -21.85 -18.51
N ASP A 305 -6.74 -22.89 -18.30
CA ASP A 305 -7.21 -24.26 -18.37
C ASP A 305 -8.17 -24.49 -17.20
N TYR A 306 -9.42 -24.87 -17.49
CA TYR A 306 -10.46 -25.08 -16.49
C TYR A 306 -10.85 -26.54 -16.40
N ASP A 307 -10.58 -27.16 -15.25
CA ASP A 307 -11.05 -28.50 -14.90
C ASP A 307 -12.34 -28.37 -14.05
N ALA A 308 -13.47 -28.67 -14.66
CA ALA A 308 -14.78 -28.60 -14.00
C ALA A 308 -14.97 -29.67 -12.90
N VAL A 309 -14.21 -30.77 -12.92
CA VAL A 309 -14.30 -31.85 -11.94
C VAL A 309 -13.44 -31.52 -10.72
N ALA A 310 -12.19 -31.18 -10.95
CA ALA A 310 -11.26 -30.75 -9.89
C ALA A 310 -11.55 -29.32 -9.41
N LYS A 311 -12.33 -28.54 -10.17
CA LYS A 311 -12.63 -27.12 -9.94
C LYS A 311 -11.35 -26.27 -9.90
N THR A 312 -10.39 -26.55 -10.78
CA THR A 312 -9.11 -25.82 -10.82
C THR A 312 -9.00 -24.96 -12.07
N LEU A 313 -8.25 -23.85 -11.96
CA LEU A 313 -7.90 -23.00 -13.07
C LEU A 313 -6.37 -22.81 -13.08
N LYS A 314 -5.77 -22.90 -14.27
CA LYS A 314 -4.34 -22.73 -14.44
C LYS A 314 -4.06 -21.93 -15.72
N SER A 315 -3.13 -20.98 -15.63
CA SER A 315 -2.63 -20.22 -16.78
C SER A 315 -1.11 -20.10 -16.71
N ASP A 316 -0.45 -20.09 -17.86
CA ASP A 316 0.95 -19.70 -17.97
C ASP A 316 1.09 -18.18 -18.29
N GLY A 317 -0.03 -17.47 -18.46
CA GLY A 317 -0.08 -16.03 -18.65
C GLY A 317 0.03 -15.25 -17.36
N MET A 318 -0.19 -13.95 -17.47
CA MET A 318 -0.17 -13.02 -16.32
C MET A 318 -1.36 -12.07 -16.40
N PHE A 319 -1.91 -11.72 -15.25
CA PHE A 319 -2.83 -10.59 -15.11
C PHE A 319 -2.44 -9.74 -13.93
N ASP A 320 -2.94 -8.53 -13.88
CA ASP A 320 -2.71 -7.56 -12.81
C ASP A 320 -4.02 -6.94 -12.34
N VAL A 321 -4.06 -6.51 -11.08
CA VAL A 321 -5.00 -5.50 -10.60
C VAL A 321 -4.38 -4.14 -10.88
N ASN A 322 -4.57 -3.66 -12.11
CA ASN A 322 -3.90 -2.46 -12.61
C ASN A 322 -4.62 -1.19 -12.18
N LYS A 323 -3.86 -0.19 -11.78
CA LYS A 323 -4.36 1.16 -11.51
C LYS A 323 -4.50 1.90 -12.83
N GLY A 324 -5.72 2.38 -13.10
CA GLY A 324 -6.00 3.09 -14.35
C GLY A 324 -6.09 2.19 -15.58
N MET A 325 -6.52 2.75 -16.71
CA MET A 325 -6.75 2.00 -17.95
C MET A 325 -5.86 2.38 -19.13
N ASN A 326 -5.12 3.49 -19.05
CA ASN A 326 -4.32 3.98 -20.17
C ASN A 326 -2.86 3.56 -20.07
N SER A 327 -2.34 3.47 -18.86
CA SER A 327 -0.95 3.08 -18.58
C SER A 327 -0.90 1.75 -17.87
N VAL A 328 0.10 0.92 -18.21
CA VAL A 328 0.40 -0.27 -17.44
C VAL A 328 1.13 0.17 -16.17
N TYR A 329 0.45 0.01 -15.06
CA TYR A 329 1.01 0.28 -13.74
C TYR A 329 0.77 -0.93 -12.84
N PRO A 330 1.61 -1.98 -12.92
CA PRO A 330 1.43 -3.20 -12.18
C PRO A 330 1.41 -2.92 -10.67
N THR A 331 0.30 -3.29 -10.03
CA THR A 331 0.15 -3.12 -8.58
C THR A 331 0.23 -4.46 -7.88
N ILE A 332 -0.60 -5.42 -8.33
CA ILE A 332 -0.61 -6.78 -7.81
C ILE A 332 -0.65 -7.72 -9.01
N SER A 333 0.52 -8.16 -9.46
CA SER A 333 0.62 -9.08 -10.61
C SER A 333 0.50 -10.53 -10.18
N TYR A 334 -0.23 -11.28 -10.96
CA TYR A 334 -0.47 -12.71 -10.83
C TYR A 334 0.16 -13.43 -12.02
N GLY A 335 1.45 -13.76 -11.93
CA GLY A 335 2.17 -14.50 -12.97
C GLY A 335 1.95 -16.01 -12.85
N ALA A 336 1.70 -16.69 -13.97
CA ALA A 336 1.44 -18.14 -14.04
C ALA A 336 0.46 -18.65 -12.95
N PRO A 337 -0.71 -18.03 -12.78
CA PRO A 337 -1.60 -18.28 -11.67
C PRO A 337 -2.21 -19.69 -11.71
N GLN A 338 -2.25 -20.35 -10.56
CA GLN A 338 -2.86 -21.64 -10.32
C GLN A 338 -3.87 -21.50 -9.19
N MET A 339 -5.14 -21.80 -9.47
CA MET A 339 -6.25 -21.63 -8.53
C MET A 339 -6.91 -22.97 -8.26
N GLU A 340 -7.15 -23.25 -6.98
CA GLU A 340 -7.84 -24.45 -6.51
C GLU A 340 -8.72 -24.14 -5.30
N PRO A 341 -9.78 -24.91 -5.04
CA PRO A 341 -10.59 -24.71 -3.84
C PRO A 341 -9.76 -24.68 -2.58
N TRP A 342 -9.97 -23.67 -1.74
CA TRP A 342 -9.28 -23.52 -0.47
C TRP A 342 -10.16 -24.01 0.68
N VAL A 343 -9.55 -24.78 1.56
CA VAL A 343 -10.16 -25.22 2.82
C VAL A 343 -9.26 -24.76 3.95
N GLU A 344 -9.84 -24.12 4.95
CA GLU A 344 -9.10 -23.66 6.11
C GLU A 344 -8.54 -24.84 6.91
N VAL A 345 -7.22 -24.89 7.02
CA VAL A 345 -6.49 -25.84 7.85
C VAL A 345 -5.60 -25.03 8.81
N PRO A 346 -6.09 -24.75 10.02
CA PRO A 346 -5.32 -24.00 11.01
C PRO A 346 -4.01 -24.70 11.37
N GLY A 347 -2.94 -23.92 11.50
CA GLY A 347 -1.63 -24.45 11.84
C GLY A 347 -0.65 -23.34 12.23
N SER A 348 0.51 -23.75 12.77
CA SER A 348 1.58 -22.81 13.09
C SER A 348 2.19 -22.25 11.80
N PRO A 349 2.32 -20.92 11.68
CA PRO A 349 3.05 -20.31 10.58
C PRO A 349 4.50 -20.79 10.54
N LYS A 350 5.15 -20.70 9.39
CA LYS A 350 6.59 -20.87 9.30
C LYS A 350 7.31 -19.82 10.13
N ASP A 351 8.54 -20.15 10.55
CA ASP A 351 9.37 -19.19 11.28
C ASP A 351 9.68 -17.98 10.41
N PRO A 352 9.56 -16.75 10.95
CA PRO A 352 9.93 -15.54 10.23
C PRO A 352 11.44 -15.45 10.03
N GLU A 353 11.88 -14.68 9.03
CA GLU A 353 13.29 -14.49 8.74
C GLU A 353 13.62 -13.01 8.59
N LEU A 354 14.51 -12.50 9.43
CA LEU A 354 15.01 -11.12 9.32
C LEU A 354 15.80 -10.96 8.02
N ARG A 355 15.48 -9.93 7.24
CA ARG A 355 16.09 -9.63 5.94
C ARG A 355 16.97 -8.40 5.98
N GLN A 356 16.55 -7.39 6.73
CA GLN A 356 17.28 -6.14 6.88
C GLN A 356 17.03 -5.54 8.26
N PHE A 357 18.06 -4.97 8.81
CA PHE A 357 17.99 -4.14 10.00
C PHE A 357 18.80 -2.86 9.75
N VAL A 358 18.15 -1.70 9.91
CA VAL A 358 18.80 -0.40 9.87
C VAL A 358 18.62 0.21 11.25
N PRO A 359 19.70 0.47 11.99
CA PRO A 359 19.63 1.10 13.31
C PRO A 359 18.92 2.46 13.25
N PHE A 360 18.41 2.91 14.39
CA PHE A 360 17.83 4.24 14.51
C PHE A 360 18.87 5.33 14.16
N ASP A 361 18.49 6.23 13.27
CA ASP A 361 19.29 7.39 12.86
C ASP A 361 18.57 8.69 13.29
N GLU A 362 19.24 9.52 14.10
CA GLU A 362 18.66 10.78 14.60
C GLU A 362 18.27 11.76 13.46
N ALA A 363 18.99 11.74 12.33
CA ALA A 363 18.71 12.62 11.22
C ALA A 363 17.47 12.17 10.42
N GLN A 364 17.19 10.86 10.43
CA GLN A 364 16.00 10.28 9.79
C GLN A 364 14.82 10.15 10.77
N GLY A 365 15.11 10.16 12.08
CA GLY A 365 14.13 10.02 13.14
C GLY A 365 13.55 8.63 13.31
N CYS A 366 14.08 7.61 12.64
CA CYS A 366 13.61 6.22 12.72
C CYS A 366 14.71 5.21 12.40
N GLY A 367 14.49 3.96 12.82
CA GLY A 367 15.17 2.78 12.31
C GLY A 367 14.22 1.94 11.45
N VAL A 368 14.76 0.96 10.70
CA VAL A 368 13.98 0.12 9.79
C VAL A 368 14.26 -1.36 10.05
N LEU A 369 13.19 -2.12 10.16
CA LEU A 369 13.20 -3.57 10.27
C LEU A 369 12.47 -4.17 9.08
N GLN A 370 13.12 -5.09 8.33
CA GLN A 370 12.46 -5.88 7.29
C GLN A 370 12.62 -7.36 7.57
N PHE A 371 11.51 -8.10 7.47
CA PHE A 371 11.51 -9.55 7.69
C PHE A 371 10.52 -10.24 6.75
N TRP A 372 10.81 -11.50 6.48
CA TRP A 372 9.94 -12.37 5.70
C TRP A 372 8.95 -13.09 6.61
N PHE A 373 7.66 -12.99 6.29
CA PHE A 373 6.58 -13.68 6.96
C PHE A 373 5.75 -14.48 5.93
N ASP A 374 6.00 -15.78 5.82
CA ASP A 374 5.31 -16.68 4.89
C ASP A 374 3.86 -16.92 5.36
N LYS A 375 2.90 -16.79 4.45
CA LYS A 375 1.47 -17.09 4.70
C LYS A 375 1.17 -18.59 4.84
N ASN A 376 2.13 -19.46 4.61
CA ASN A 376 1.91 -20.89 4.76
C ASN A 376 2.28 -21.39 6.17
N SER A 377 1.52 -22.39 6.64
CA SER A 377 1.87 -23.13 7.84
C SER A 377 3.14 -23.97 7.63
N VAL A 378 3.69 -24.50 8.72
CA VAL A 378 4.82 -25.44 8.67
C VAL A 378 4.49 -26.71 7.86
N ASP A 379 3.21 -27.08 7.74
CA ASP A 379 2.73 -28.20 6.95
C ASP A 379 2.43 -27.82 5.48
N GLY A 380 2.66 -26.57 5.08
CA GLY A 380 2.51 -26.07 3.72
C GLY A 380 1.08 -25.64 3.35
N ASN A 381 0.14 -25.64 4.29
CA ASN A 381 -1.22 -25.13 4.06
C ASN A 381 -1.22 -23.61 4.05
N LEU A 382 -1.91 -23.01 3.08
CA LEU A 382 -2.11 -21.57 3.05
C LEU A 382 -3.05 -21.13 4.18
N LEU A 383 -2.58 -20.24 5.03
CA LEU A 383 -3.31 -19.67 6.16
C LEU A 383 -4.05 -18.39 5.71
N ASP A 384 -5.19 -18.10 6.35
CA ASP A 384 -5.92 -16.86 6.12
C ASP A 384 -5.13 -15.68 6.72
N ALA A 385 -4.62 -14.82 5.85
CA ALA A 385 -3.81 -13.67 6.25
C ALA A 385 -4.54 -12.69 7.20
N GLN A 386 -5.88 -12.66 7.17
CA GLN A 386 -6.68 -11.88 8.11
C GLN A 386 -6.61 -12.41 9.55
N LYS A 387 -6.11 -13.63 9.74
CA LYS A 387 -5.93 -14.28 11.03
C LYS A 387 -4.45 -14.45 11.41
N LEU A 388 -3.53 -13.93 10.59
CA LEU A 388 -2.10 -13.92 10.84
C LEU A 388 -1.66 -12.65 11.54
N TYR A 389 -0.76 -12.80 12.50
CA TYR A 389 -0.22 -11.73 13.32
C TYR A 389 1.26 -12.00 13.61
N TYR A 390 1.96 -10.97 14.06
CA TYR A 390 3.30 -11.11 14.60
C TYR A 390 3.51 -10.27 15.85
N ASN A 391 4.44 -10.71 16.69
CA ASN A 391 4.97 -9.97 17.83
C ASN A 391 6.45 -9.69 17.59
N LEU A 392 6.91 -8.56 18.05
CA LEU A 392 8.32 -8.19 18.11
C LEU A 392 8.80 -8.15 19.55
N TYR A 393 10.06 -8.42 19.76
CA TYR A 393 10.70 -8.40 21.08
C TYR A 393 12.02 -7.68 20.96
N PHE A 394 12.25 -6.69 21.82
CA PHE A 394 13.50 -5.96 21.92
C PHE A 394 14.15 -6.29 23.26
N ASP A 395 15.36 -6.86 23.25
CA ASP A 395 16.07 -7.42 24.41
C ASP A 395 15.23 -8.42 25.24
N GLY A 396 14.25 -9.07 24.59
CA GLY A 396 13.34 -10.02 25.20
C GLY A 396 12.03 -9.44 25.72
N ASP A 397 11.88 -8.12 25.75
CA ASP A 397 10.65 -7.45 26.11
C ASP A 397 9.71 -7.34 24.91
N LEU A 398 8.43 -7.64 25.12
CA LEU A 398 7.39 -7.56 24.09
C LEU A 398 7.17 -6.10 23.67
N PHE A 399 7.32 -5.84 22.39
CA PHE A 399 7.07 -4.54 21.80
C PHE A 399 5.58 -4.19 21.84
N THR A 400 5.31 -2.96 22.22
CA THR A 400 3.96 -2.36 22.16
C THR A 400 4.03 -1.12 21.27
N ALA A 401 3.18 -1.08 20.25
CA ALA A 401 3.01 0.12 19.45
C ALA A 401 1.97 1.04 20.10
N TYR A 402 2.27 2.31 20.23
CA TYR A 402 1.43 3.32 20.89
C TYR A 402 0.87 4.33 19.88
N PRO A 403 -0.38 4.82 20.05
CA PRO A 403 -1.01 5.77 19.12
C PRO A 403 -0.32 7.13 19.01
N ASP A 404 0.49 7.52 19.96
CA ASP A 404 1.28 8.75 19.95
C ASP A 404 2.58 8.63 19.13
N GLU A 405 3.06 7.40 18.89
CA GLU A 405 4.20 7.09 18.03
C GLU A 405 3.76 6.65 16.63
N TYR A 406 2.64 5.90 16.55
CA TYR A 406 2.12 5.27 15.32
C TYR A 406 0.74 5.83 15.00
N THR A 407 0.68 6.79 14.08
CA THR A 407 -0.52 7.63 13.83
C THR A 407 -1.72 6.89 13.26
N ASN A 408 -1.54 5.67 12.78
CA ASN A 408 -2.58 4.86 12.14
C ASN A 408 -3.20 3.79 13.04
N ILE A 409 -2.83 3.77 14.32
CA ILE A 409 -3.51 2.96 15.34
C ILE A 409 -4.28 3.86 16.30
N SER A 410 -5.42 3.38 16.78
CA SER A 410 -6.27 4.13 17.74
C SER A 410 -6.13 3.65 19.18
N GLU A 411 -5.44 2.53 19.39
CA GLU A 411 -5.19 1.91 20.69
C GLU A 411 -3.83 1.23 20.69
N GLU A 412 -3.30 0.94 21.88
CA GLU A 412 -2.07 0.19 22.06
C GLU A 412 -2.21 -1.23 21.48
N ILE A 413 -1.25 -1.66 20.66
CA ILE A 413 -1.23 -3.02 20.10
C ILE A 413 0.12 -3.69 20.34
N THR A 414 0.08 -5.00 20.62
CA THR A 414 1.23 -5.89 20.67
C THR A 414 1.18 -6.95 19.58
N ASP A 415 -0.04 -7.36 19.21
CA ASP A 415 -0.31 -8.34 18.16
C ASP A 415 -0.51 -7.60 16.85
N ILE A 416 0.56 -7.45 16.07
CA ILE A 416 0.54 -6.67 14.83
C ILE A 416 -0.07 -7.53 13.73
N PRO A 417 -1.17 -7.09 13.07
CA PRO A 417 -1.80 -7.85 11.98
C PRO A 417 -0.86 -8.05 10.79
N TYR A 418 -1.00 -9.15 10.06
CA TYR A 418 -0.26 -9.42 8.82
C TYR A 418 -0.41 -8.29 7.81
N TYR A 419 -1.66 -7.91 7.53
CA TYR A 419 -1.95 -6.69 6.80
C TYR A 419 -2.28 -5.60 7.80
N PHE A 420 -1.39 -4.68 7.94
CA PHE A 420 -1.69 -3.43 8.60
C PHE A 420 -2.34 -2.56 7.54
N SER A 421 -3.67 -2.39 7.59
CA SER A 421 -4.40 -1.60 6.62
C SER A 421 -4.06 -0.12 6.78
N ASP A 422 -4.15 0.60 5.69
CA ASP A 422 -4.31 2.05 5.57
C ASP A 422 -3.07 2.89 5.72
N ASN A 423 -2.46 3.26 4.57
CA ASN A 423 -1.54 4.39 4.44
C ASN A 423 -0.49 4.50 5.58
N SER A 424 -0.22 3.39 6.24
CA SER A 424 0.76 3.31 7.29
C SER A 424 2.13 3.33 6.65
N PHE A 425 2.85 4.41 6.86
CA PHE A 425 4.29 4.41 6.56
C PHE A 425 5.08 3.59 7.58
N ASP A 426 4.48 3.27 8.72
CA ASP A 426 5.16 2.64 9.84
C ASP A 426 5.15 1.11 9.75
N PHE A 427 4.07 0.55 9.19
CA PHE A 427 3.88 -0.89 8.98
C PHE A 427 3.51 -1.16 7.53
N ILE A 428 4.39 -1.78 6.78
CA ILE A 428 4.19 -2.04 5.35
C ILE A 428 4.29 -3.55 5.11
N ALA A 429 3.30 -4.11 4.41
CA ALA A 429 3.37 -5.47 3.89
C ALA A 429 3.38 -5.44 2.36
N ASN A 430 4.44 -5.96 1.76
CA ASN A 430 4.55 -6.19 0.32
C ASN A 430 4.72 -7.69 0.07
N GLY A 431 3.62 -8.35 -0.28
CA GLY A 431 3.58 -9.81 -0.30
C GLY A 431 3.92 -10.38 1.07
N ASN A 432 4.96 -11.22 1.15
CA ASN A 432 5.46 -11.80 2.39
C ASN A 432 6.55 -10.94 3.07
N MET A 433 6.97 -9.82 2.47
CA MET A 433 7.95 -8.91 3.04
C MET A 433 7.25 -7.89 3.92
N HIS A 434 7.61 -7.84 5.19
CA HIS A 434 7.11 -6.88 6.15
C HIS A 434 8.18 -5.87 6.50
N THR A 435 7.82 -4.60 6.53
CA THR A 435 8.68 -3.49 6.95
C THR A 435 8.04 -2.77 8.11
N LEU A 436 8.82 -2.55 9.18
CA LEU A 436 8.43 -1.73 10.31
C LEU A 436 9.45 -0.60 10.47
N TYR A 437 8.97 0.62 10.62
CA TYR A 437 9.74 1.76 11.12
C TYR A 437 9.60 1.81 12.63
N PHE A 438 10.72 1.84 13.35
CA PHE A 438 10.73 1.90 14.81
C PHE A 438 11.45 3.15 15.31
N TYR A 439 11.07 3.62 16.52
CA TYR A 439 11.47 4.92 17.06
C TYR A 439 12.27 4.79 18.38
N MET A 440 12.79 3.60 18.68
CA MET A 440 13.53 3.30 19.89
C MET A 440 15.01 3.01 19.61
N THR A 441 15.83 3.14 20.63
CA THR A 441 17.28 2.90 20.60
C THR A 441 17.73 2.05 21.79
N GLY A 442 18.98 1.59 21.77
CA GLY A 442 19.64 1.01 22.93
C GLY A 442 19.36 -0.46 23.18
N PHE A 443 18.77 -1.19 22.21
CA PHE A 443 18.62 -2.64 22.27
C PHE A 443 19.67 -3.34 21.41
N THR A 444 20.05 -4.55 21.80
CA THR A 444 21.07 -5.37 21.15
C THR A 444 20.50 -6.70 20.64
N LYS A 445 19.25 -6.98 20.93
CA LYS A 445 18.56 -8.20 20.54
C LYS A 445 17.20 -7.92 19.97
N LEU A 446 16.90 -8.57 18.84
CA LEU A 446 15.61 -8.51 18.19
C LEU A 446 15.00 -9.90 18.13
N GLY A 447 13.76 -10.07 18.58
CA GLY A 447 12.97 -11.30 18.45
C GLY A 447 11.75 -11.07 17.57
N ILE A 448 11.41 -12.06 16.73
CA ILE A 448 10.21 -12.05 15.90
C ILE A 448 9.47 -13.36 16.09
N GLN A 449 8.17 -13.31 16.36
CA GLN A 449 7.31 -14.48 16.45
C GLN A 449 6.03 -14.23 15.66
N THR A 450 5.71 -15.12 14.74
CA THR A 450 4.48 -15.09 13.96
C THR A 450 3.45 -16.07 14.55
N PHE A 451 2.16 -15.81 14.35
CA PHE A 451 1.11 -16.68 14.83
C PHE A 451 -0.21 -16.53 14.07
N TYR A 452 -1.00 -17.60 14.12
CA TYR A 452 -2.32 -17.70 13.51
C TYR A 452 -3.38 -17.83 14.61
N LYS A 453 -4.45 -17.02 14.56
CA LYS A 453 -5.59 -17.07 15.49
C LYS A 453 -6.78 -17.77 14.84
N ASP A 454 -7.23 -18.88 15.45
CA ASP A 454 -8.45 -19.59 15.06
C ASP A 454 -9.41 -19.68 16.26
N GLY A 455 -10.29 -18.69 16.38
CA GLY A 455 -11.10 -18.47 17.56
C GLY A 455 -10.22 -18.32 18.81
N ASP A 456 -10.43 -19.17 19.81
CA ASP A 456 -9.64 -19.15 21.05
C ASP A 456 -8.28 -19.85 20.94
N LYS A 457 -7.99 -20.48 19.82
CA LYS A 457 -6.71 -21.18 19.59
C LYS A 457 -5.72 -20.26 18.90
N VAL A 458 -4.48 -20.31 19.39
CA VAL A 458 -3.36 -19.58 18.80
C VAL A 458 -2.26 -20.56 18.44
N TYR A 459 -1.91 -20.60 17.16
CA TYR A 459 -0.86 -21.44 16.61
C TYR A 459 0.37 -20.55 16.35
N LYS A 460 1.45 -20.76 17.10
CA LYS A 460 2.64 -19.90 17.04
C LYS A 460 3.78 -20.56 16.28
N SER A 461 4.57 -19.76 15.57
CA SER A 461 5.91 -20.13 15.10
C SER A 461 6.89 -20.26 16.27
N ASN A 462 8.12 -20.68 16.02
CA ASN A 462 9.18 -20.44 16.98
C ASN A 462 9.44 -18.93 17.09
N LEU A 463 9.88 -18.48 18.27
CA LEU A 463 10.48 -17.16 18.42
C LEU A 463 11.88 -17.22 17.80
N VAL A 464 12.11 -16.41 16.77
CA VAL A 464 13.42 -16.28 16.12
C VAL A 464 14.09 -15.02 16.67
N GLU A 465 15.28 -15.16 17.24
CA GLU A 465 16.03 -14.06 17.83
C GLU A 465 17.30 -13.78 17.04
N TYR A 466 17.70 -12.51 17.01
CA TYR A 466 18.92 -12.03 16.37
C TYR A 466 19.69 -11.13 17.33
N GLU A 467 21.02 -11.30 17.40
CA GLU A 467 21.91 -10.26 17.91
C GLU A 467 22.11 -9.23 16.80
N ILE A 468 22.01 -7.96 17.15
CA ILE A 468 22.13 -6.82 16.23
C ILE A 468 23.19 -5.85 16.75
N ASP A 469 23.79 -5.09 15.86
CA ASP A 469 24.76 -4.06 16.19
C ASP A 469 24.41 -2.67 15.62
N ASP A 470 25.18 -1.65 16.01
CA ASP A 470 24.97 -0.26 15.60
C ASP A 470 25.33 -0.01 14.12
N GLU A 471 25.99 -0.94 13.45
CA GLU A 471 26.28 -0.87 12.02
C GLU A 471 25.16 -1.53 11.16
N GLY A 472 24.15 -2.11 11.79
CA GLY A 472 23.04 -2.79 11.09
C GLY A 472 23.31 -4.25 10.75
N ASN A 473 24.42 -4.83 11.25
CA ASN A 473 24.65 -6.25 11.11
C ASN A 473 23.75 -7.02 12.07
N PHE A 474 23.33 -8.22 11.66
CA PHE A 474 22.55 -9.11 12.50
C PHE A 474 22.99 -10.57 12.37
N THR A 475 22.95 -11.27 13.46
CA THR A 475 23.32 -12.68 13.53
C THR A 475 22.23 -13.47 14.24
N PRO A 476 21.70 -14.55 13.66
CA PRO A 476 20.70 -15.37 14.33
C PRO A 476 21.26 -15.92 15.65
N VAL A 477 20.52 -15.75 16.72
CA VAL A 477 20.83 -16.41 17.99
C VAL A 477 20.51 -17.89 17.81
N GLU A 478 21.55 -18.73 17.76
CA GLU A 478 21.34 -20.17 17.77
C GLU A 478 20.71 -20.57 19.11
N THR A 479 19.38 -20.65 19.15
CA THR A 479 18.74 -21.36 20.26
C THR A 479 19.18 -22.81 20.19
N ALA A 480 19.87 -23.29 21.22
CA ALA A 480 20.45 -24.64 21.30
C ALA A 480 19.41 -25.77 21.21
N ILE A 481 18.20 -25.49 20.74
CA ILE A 481 17.07 -26.41 20.62
C ILE A 481 16.42 -26.23 19.23
N LYS A 482 17.16 -26.50 18.15
CA LYS A 482 16.52 -26.81 16.87
C LYS A 482 15.80 -28.17 17.00
N GLY A 483 14.49 -28.17 17.06
CA GLY A 483 13.68 -29.39 17.03
C GLY A 483 12.51 -29.47 18.00
N MET A 484 12.07 -28.36 18.55
CA MET A 484 10.78 -28.30 19.27
C MET A 484 9.77 -27.50 18.46
N THR A 485 9.19 -28.12 17.45
CA THR A 485 7.85 -27.72 17.01
C THR A 485 6.94 -27.85 18.22
N ALA A 486 6.37 -26.73 18.62
CA ALA A 486 5.51 -26.65 19.78
C ALA A 486 4.19 -27.38 19.52
N ASP A 487 4.18 -28.63 19.84
CA ASP A 487 2.94 -29.30 20.27
C ASP A 487 2.74 -28.97 21.77
N ASN A 488 2.75 -27.65 22.07
CA ASN A 488 2.71 -27.17 23.45
C ASN A 488 1.33 -27.29 24.10
N GLY A 489 0.31 -27.68 23.35
CA GLY A 489 -1.05 -27.92 23.92
C GLY A 489 -1.16 -29.16 24.80
N ASN A 490 -0.24 -30.12 24.74
CA ASN A 490 -0.42 -31.44 25.32
C ASN A 490 0.72 -31.95 26.19
N VAL A 491 1.79 -31.19 26.47
CA VAL A 491 2.89 -31.62 27.34
C VAL A 491 2.52 -31.41 28.81
N THR A 492 2.37 -32.50 29.56
CA THR A 492 2.03 -32.48 31.00
C THR A 492 3.25 -32.44 31.91
N SER A 493 4.41 -32.96 31.44
CA SER A 493 5.67 -32.86 32.19
C SER A 493 6.88 -33.02 31.30
N VAL A 494 8.00 -32.39 31.69
CA VAL A 494 9.31 -32.49 31.06
C VAL A 494 10.33 -32.96 32.09
N SER A 495 11.18 -33.90 31.70
CA SER A 495 12.31 -34.33 32.53
C SER A 495 13.57 -34.53 31.69
N PHE A 496 14.71 -34.30 32.30
CA PHE A 496 16.02 -34.48 31.66
C PHE A 496 16.78 -35.62 32.31
N SER A 497 17.50 -36.42 31.50
CA SER A 497 18.45 -37.41 31.98
C SER A 497 19.76 -37.29 31.21
N ASP A 498 20.86 -37.74 31.81
CA ASP A 498 22.12 -37.95 31.12
C ASP A 498 22.04 -39.17 30.16
N LEU A 499 23.06 -39.35 29.35
CA LEU A 499 23.09 -40.49 28.39
C LEU A 499 23.10 -41.88 29.06
N SER A 500 23.34 -41.95 30.38
CA SER A 500 23.21 -43.16 31.17
C SER A 500 21.78 -43.37 31.72
N GLY A 501 20.85 -42.44 31.44
CA GLY A 501 19.45 -42.52 31.89
C GLY A 501 19.22 -41.94 33.29
N ARG A 502 20.24 -41.37 33.95
CA ARG A 502 20.11 -40.77 35.29
C ARG A 502 19.47 -39.41 35.18
N ARG A 503 18.42 -39.16 35.96
CA ARG A 503 17.68 -37.89 35.98
C ARG A 503 18.57 -36.73 36.45
N VAL A 504 18.52 -35.60 35.73
CA VAL A 504 19.34 -34.40 35.99
C VAL A 504 18.38 -33.21 36.22
N SER A 505 18.55 -32.55 37.35
CA SER A 505 17.74 -31.35 37.71
C SER A 505 18.43 -30.05 37.34
N ASN A 506 19.78 -30.02 37.31
CA ASN A 506 20.57 -28.85 36.88
C ASN A 506 21.40 -29.24 35.67
N LEU A 507 21.12 -28.61 34.53
CA LEU A 507 21.82 -28.88 33.29
C LEU A 507 23.09 -28.00 33.21
N ALA A 508 24.27 -28.62 33.25
CA ALA A 508 25.55 -28.04 32.87
C ALA A 508 25.75 -28.16 31.36
N SER A 509 26.83 -27.60 30.79
CA SER A 509 27.21 -27.89 29.39
C SER A 509 27.34 -29.40 29.19
N GLY A 510 26.67 -29.95 28.17
CA GLY A 510 26.65 -31.39 27.93
C GLY A 510 25.48 -31.85 27.05
N VAL A 511 25.43 -33.19 26.88
CA VAL A 511 24.38 -33.86 26.08
C VAL A 511 23.42 -34.56 27.01
N TYR A 512 22.11 -34.34 26.80
CA TYR A 512 21.06 -34.88 27.65
C TYR A 512 19.93 -35.49 26.80
N LEU A 513 19.14 -36.34 27.43
CA LEU A 513 17.87 -36.84 26.91
C LEU A 513 16.73 -36.07 27.59
N LYS A 514 15.94 -35.36 26.80
CA LYS A 514 14.73 -34.69 27.26
C LYS A 514 13.54 -35.57 26.97
N THR A 515 12.81 -35.97 28.00
CA THR A 515 11.59 -36.77 27.91
C THR A 515 10.39 -35.87 28.24
N MET A 516 9.46 -35.80 27.30
CA MET A 516 8.18 -35.09 27.42
C MET A 516 7.06 -36.10 27.57
N LYS A 517 6.20 -35.94 28.56
CA LYS A 517 4.92 -36.64 28.69
C LYS A 517 3.82 -35.81 28.09
N MET A 518 3.03 -36.43 27.22
CA MET A 518 1.87 -35.80 26.58
C MET A 518 0.61 -36.07 27.39
N ALA A 519 -0.42 -35.23 27.22
CA ALA A 519 -1.71 -35.39 27.89
C ALA A 519 -2.45 -36.67 27.52
N ASP A 520 -2.18 -37.23 26.35
CA ASP A 520 -2.69 -38.55 25.88
C ASP A 520 -1.98 -39.74 26.49
N GLY A 521 -0.98 -39.53 27.38
CA GLY A 521 -0.18 -40.54 28.03
C GLY A 521 1.04 -41.02 27.23
N THR A 522 1.23 -40.55 26.00
CA THR A 522 2.41 -40.84 25.20
C THR A 522 3.66 -40.16 25.75
N GLN A 523 4.85 -40.71 25.46
CA GLN A 523 6.13 -40.12 25.83
C GLN A 523 7.00 -39.90 24.58
N LYS A 524 7.58 -38.70 24.44
CA LYS A 524 8.56 -38.41 23.40
C LYS A 524 9.89 -38.05 24.04
N THR A 525 10.96 -38.74 23.62
CA THR A 525 12.32 -38.48 24.12
C THR A 525 13.19 -37.99 22.98
N VAL A 526 13.87 -36.87 23.19
CA VAL A 526 14.78 -36.24 22.22
C VAL A 526 16.15 -35.98 22.86
N LYS A 527 17.20 -36.08 22.06
CA LYS A 527 18.56 -35.75 22.48
C LYS A 527 18.75 -34.24 22.37
N VAL A 528 19.19 -33.60 23.45
CA VAL A 528 19.46 -32.17 23.52
C VAL A 528 20.91 -31.94 23.93
N VAL A 529 21.51 -30.88 23.40
CA VAL A 529 22.87 -30.46 23.76
C VAL A 529 22.75 -29.08 24.41
N LYS A 530 23.25 -28.94 25.63
CA LYS A 530 23.44 -27.67 26.27
C LYS A 530 24.90 -27.27 26.10
N LYS A 531 25.13 -26.12 25.45
CA LYS A 531 26.46 -25.50 25.31
C LYS A 531 26.90 -24.83 26.60
#